data_b7f913610c747fd87d4e43e2ad8e2af9
#
_entry.id   b7f913610c747fd87d4e43e2ad8e2af9
#
_cell.length_a   1.000
_cell.length_b   1.000
_cell.length_c   1.000
_cell.angle_alpha   90.00
_cell.angle_beta   90.00
_cell.angle_gamma   90.00
#
_symmetry.space_group_name_H-M   'P 1'
#
loop_
_entity.id
_entity.type
_entity.pdbx_description
1 polymer ?
#
loop_
_entity_poly.entity_id
_entity_poly.type
_entity_poly.pdbx_seq_one_letter_code
_entity_poly.pdbx_strand_id
1 'polypeptide(L)'
;MSRLTWDAVGEKFYEMGTKLGVLYPMNNTGAYDKGVAWNGLTAVTESPSGAEETKLYADDIKYASLRSAEEYGYTIEAYTYPTEWEPCDGSAQVATGVSIGQQKRQGFGFSWVTTVGNDVDDEVGQKIHIAWNSTASPSEKSYATINDNPDAITFSWECTTSPVSVTGHRPTSHMEIDCSKLKPATVKAIQDKLWGTETAEATLPSPDELIKLITDSEGQV
;
A
#
# COMPACT_ATOMS: atom_id res chain seq x y z
N MET A 1 -16.35 23.47 30.10
CA MET A 1 -15.54 22.28 29.77
C MET A 1 -16.47 21.08 29.86
N SER A 2 -16.64 20.33 28.77
CA SER A 2 -17.43 19.11 28.77
C SER A 2 -16.58 17.95 29.30
N ARG A 3 -17.19 17.04 30.05
CA ARG A 3 -16.55 15.79 30.47
C ARG A 3 -16.33 14.93 29.22
N LEU A 4 -15.20 14.24 29.15
CA LEU A 4 -14.95 13.26 28.09
C LEU A 4 -15.97 12.13 28.18
N THR A 5 -16.45 11.68 27.05
CA THR A 5 -17.31 10.50 26.88
C THR A 5 -16.60 9.48 26.00
N TRP A 6 -16.79 8.20 26.27
CA TRP A 6 -16.21 7.09 25.53
C TRP A 6 -17.33 6.18 25.03
N ASP A 7 -17.07 5.50 23.94
CA ASP A 7 -17.93 4.45 23.38
C ASP A 7 -19.38 4.90 23.12
N ALA A 8 -19.58 6.16 22.71
CA ALA A 8 -20.90 6.62 22.30
C ALA A 8 -21.38 5.81 21.07
N VAL A 9 -22.68 5.66 20.95
CA VAL A 9 -23.29 4.95 19.82
C VAL A 9 -22.94 5.69 18.52
N GLY A 10 -22.44 4.96 17.54
CA GLY A 10 -21.97 5.51 16.26
C GLY A 10 -20.50 6.00 16.26
N GLU A 11 -19.82 5.97 17.42
CA GLU A 11 -18.42 6.44 17.55
C GLU A 11 -17.41 5.29 17.74
N LYS A 12 -17.84 4.02 17.67
CA LYS A 12 -16.98 2.83 17.80
C LYS A 12 -16.49 2.39 16.43
N PHE A 13 -15.55 3.14 15.86
CA PHE A 13 -15.00 2.86 14.53
C PHE A 13 -14.03 1.68 14.53
N TYR A 14 -14.06 0.91 13.46
CA TYR A 14 -13.11 -0.15 13.16
C TYR A 14 -12.82 -0.20 11.65
N GLU A 15 -11.69 -0.79 11.30
CA GLU A 15 -11.32 -1.07 9.92
C GLU A 15 -11.37 -2.56 9.66
N MET A 16 -11.81 -2.94 8.46
CA MET A 16 -11.89 -4.33 8.03
C MET A 16 -11.69 -4.48 6.53
N GLY A 17 -11.30 -5.70 6.16
CA GLY A 17 -11.17 -6.14 4.79
C GLY A 17 -9.98 -5.51 4.07
N THR A 18 -9.65 -6.14 2.96
CA THR A 18 -8.67 -5.66 1.98
C THR A 18 -9.24 -5.93 0.61
N LYS A 19 -9.36 -4.89 -0.21
CA LYS A 19 -9.99 -4.97 -1.53
C LYS A 19 -9.36 -3.99 -2.52
N LEU A 20 -9.71 -4.12 -3.80
CA LEU A 20 -9.36 -3.20 -4.88
C LEU A 20 -7.84 -2.96 -4.98
N GLY A 21 -7.05 -4.04 -4.88
CA GLY A 21 -5.61 -3.96 -5.10
C GLY A 21 -5.27 -3.54 -6.53
N VAL A 22 -4.33 -2.63 -6.68
CA VAL A 22 -3.80 -2.22 -8.00
C VAL A 22 -2.28 -2.25 -7.96
N LEU A 23 -1.72 -2.96 -8.91
CA LEU A 23 -0.28 -3.00 -9.17
C LEU A 23 0.07 -1.93 -10.22
N TYR A 24 1.11 -1.16 -9.97
CA TYR A 24 1.69 -0.21 -10.93
C TYR A 24 3.14 -0.60 -11.18
N PRO A 25 3.44 -1.40 -12.22
CA PRO A 25 4.80 -1.78 -12.54
C PRO A 25 5.65 -0.55 -12.84
N MET A 26 6.91 -0.56 -12.44
CA MET A 26 7.84 0.53 -12.74
C MET A 26 8.68 0.14 -13.97
N ASN A 27 8.75 1.00 -14.96
CA ASN A 27 9.56 0.75 -16.14
C ASN A 27 11.06 1.04 -15.90
N ASN A 28 11.88 0.78 -16.91
CA ASN A 28 13.33 0.96 -16.82
C ASN A 28 13.78 2.44 -16.65
N THR A 29 12.89 3.40 -16.84
CA THR A 29 13.17 4.83 -16.62
C THR A 29 12.80 5.29 -15.21
N GLY A 30 12.23 4.41 -14.38
CA GLY A 30 11.78 4.73 -13.04
C GLY A 30 10.35 5.32 -12.98
N ALA A 31 9.65 5.40 -14.11
CA ALA A 31 8.26 5.83 -14.16
C ALA A 31 7.33 4.62 -14.00
N TYR A 32 6.15 4.85 -13.44
CA TYR A 32 5.11 3.82 -13.34
C TYR A 32 4.39 3.66 -14.68
N ASP A 33 4.22 2.41 -15.08
CA ASP A 33 3.35 2.03 -16.19
C ASP A 33 1.88 2.05 -15.73
N LYS A 34 0.96 1.73 -16.63
CA LYS A 34 -0.47 1.66 -16.30
C LYS A 34 -0.75 0.68 -15.16
N GLY A 35 -1.69 1.06 -14.29
CA GLY A 35 -2.16 0.21 -13.22
C GLY A 35 -2.88 -1.04 -13.73
N VAL A 36 -2.66 -2.16 -13.05
CA VAL A 36 -3.29 -3.45 -13.31
C VAL A 36 -4.02 -3.91 -12.06
N ALA A 37 -5.29 -4.30 -12.21
CA ALA A 37 -6.09 -4.78 -11.09
C ALA A 37 -5.51 -6.10 -10.54
N TRP A 38 -5.33 -6.17 -9.22
CA TRP A 38 -4.90 -7.38 -8.53
C TRP A 38 -6.10 -8.06 -7.89
N ASN A 39 -6.54 -9.14 -8.48
CA ASN A 39 -7.64 -9.95 -7.97
C ASN A 39 -7.15 -10.99 -6.96
N GLY A 40 -8.03 -11.42 -6.06
CA GLY A 40 -7.74 -12.50 -5.09
C GLY A 40 -6.85 -12.07 -3.93
N LEU A 41 -6.78 -10.78 -3.63
CA LEU A 41 -6.08 -10.27 -2.46
C LEU A 41 -6.73 -10.81 -1.19
N THR A 42 -5.92 -11.37 -0.28
CA THR A 42 -6.40 -11.92 1.01
C THR A 42 -5.98 -11.05 2.19
N ALA A 43 -4.77 -10.50 2.14
CA ALA A 43 -4.28 -9.59 3.17
C ALA A 43 -3.21 -8.64 2.62
N VAL A 44 -3.09 -7.47 3.23
CA VAL A 44 -1.91 -6.62 3.17
C VAL A 44 -1.53 -6.29 4.61
N THR A 45 -0.31 -6.66 5.01
CA THR A 45 0.18 -6.47 6.37
C THR A 45 1.33 -5.49 6.35
N GLU A 46 1.16 -4.35 7.00
CA GLU A 46 2.24 -3.36 7.15
C GLU A 46 3.24 -3.80 8.21
N SER A 47 4.51 -3.69 7.91
CA SER A 47 5.62 -4.11 8.77
C SER A 47 6.74 -3.06 8.75
N PRO A 48 6.51 -1.86 9.31
CA PRO A 48 7.54 -0.83 9.40
C PRO A 48 8.69 -1.31 10.29
N SER A 49 9.91 -0.91 9.94
CA SER A 49 11.13 -1.24 10.67
C SER A 49 12.02 -0.01 10.82
N GLY A 50 13.17 -0.15 11.51
CA GLY A 50 14.06 0.97 11.77
C GLY A 50 13.62 1.81 12.96
N ALA A 51 13.90 3.12 12.91
CA ALA A 51 13.69 4.08 14.00
C ALA A 51 14.34 3.69 15.34
N GLU A 52 15.38 2.86 15.32
CA GLU A 52 16.11 2.43 16.50
C GLU A 52 16.84 3.60 17.18
N GLU A 53 16.79 3.61 18.51
CA GLU A 53 17.42 4.62 19.33
C GLU A 53 18.85 4.22 19.70
N THR A 54 19.84 4.99 19.24
CA THR A 54 21.22 4.92 19.73
C THR A 54 21.43 5.98 20.80
N LYS A 55 21.77 5.54 22.02
CA LYS A 55 22.02 6.42 23.16
C LYS A 55 23.48 6.82 23.20
N LEU A 56 23.75 8.11 23.27
CA LEU A 56 25.07 8.67 23.49
C LEU A 56 25.20 9.05 24.94
N TYR A 57 26.35 8.72 25.56
CA TYR A 57 26.67 9.04 26.91
C TYR A 57 27.95 9.94 26.96
N ALA A 58 27.92 10.96 27.79
CA ALA A 58 29.05 11.80 28.10
C ALA A 58 28.96 12.24 29.59
N ASP A 59 30.07 12.39 30.25
CA ASP A 59 30.17 12.77 31.69
C ASP A 59 29.28 11.87 32.57
N ASP A 60 29.26 10.55 32.29
CA ASP A 60 28.49 9.50 32.97
C ASP A 60 26.98 9.68 32.96
N ILE A 61 26.45 10.55 32.09
CA ILE A 61 25.02 10.76 31.87
C ILE A 61 24.62 10.54 30.43
N LYS A 62 23.33 10.27 30.17
CA LYS A 62 22.77 10.20 28.80
C LYS A 62 22.81 11.61 28.20
N TYR A 63 23.73 11.83 27.26
CA TYR A 63 23.94 13.10 26.58
C TYR A 63 22.93 13.36 25.48
N ALA A 64 22.65 12.35 24.65
CA ALA A 64 21.72 12.46 23.53
C ALA A 64 21.16 11.09 23.13
N SER A 65 20.07 11.11 22.37
CA SER A 65 19.52 9.94 21.67
C SER A 65 19.43 10.25 20.19
N LEU A 66 20.06 9.44 19.37
CA LEU A 66 19.93 9.48 17.92
C LEU A 66 18.93 8.40 17.48
N ARG A 67 18.07 8.72 16.53
CA ARG A 67 17.16 7.74 15.92
C ARG A 67 17.46 7.61 14.44
N SER A 68 17.52 6.37 13.94
CA SER A 68 17.59 6.07 12.52
C SER A 68 16.29 6.47 11.83
N ALA A 69 16.29 6.51 10.49
CA ALA A 69 15.08 6.67 9.71
C ALA A 69 14.20 5.40 9.85
N GLU A 70 12.90 5.59 9.80
CA GLU A 70 11.94 4.50 9.64
C GLU A 70 11.96 4.01 8.20
N GLU A 71 11.91 2.70 8.03
CA GLU A 71 11.76 2.02 6.75
C GLU A 71 10.37 1.39 6.69
N TYR A 72 9.58 1.75 5.69
CA TYR A 72 8.27 1.16 5.47
C TYR A 72 8.41 -0.14 4.69
N GLY A 73 7.85 -1.21 5.25
CA GLY A 73 7.73 -2.51 4.61
C GLY A 73 6.30 -3.02 4.71
N TYR A 74 5.91 -3.92 3.83
CA TYR A 74 4.61 -4.57 3.89
C TYR A 74 4.64 -5.94 3.19
N THR A 75 3.69 -6.78 3.54
CA THR A 75 3.51 -8.11 2.93
C THR A 75 2.19 -8.15 2.19
N ILE A 76 2.20 -8.59 0.93
CA ILE A 76 1.01 -8.84 0.12
C ILE A 76 0.70 -10.34 0.19
N GLU A 77 -0.54 -10.69 0.51
CA GLU A 77 -1.03 -12.06 0.43
C GLU A 77 -2.21 -12.15 -0.54
N ALA A 78 -2.20 -13.17 -1.40
CA ALA A 78 -3.23 -13.35 -2.41
C ALA A 78 -3.35 -14.80 -2.88
N TYR A 79 -4.52 -15.18 -3.40
CA TYR A 79 -4.72 -16.49 -4.06
C TYR A 79 -4.20 -16.49 -5.50
N THR A 80 -4.04 -15.33 -6.11
CA THR A 80 -3.55 -15.20 -7.49
C THR A 80 -2.82 -13.87 -7.68
N TYR A 81 -2.18 -13.70 -8.82
CA TYR A 81 -1.50 -12.45 -9.18
C TYR A 81 -1.63 -12.18 -10.70
N PRO A 82 -1.58 -10.91 -11.12
CA PRO A 82 -1.58 -10.56 -12.53
C PRO A 82 -0.24 -10.95 -13.20
N THR A 83 -0.26 -11.15 -14.51
CA THR A 83 0.96 -11.53 -15.28
C THR A 83 2.06 -10.45 -15.16
N GLU A 84 1.67 -9.20 -15.03
CA GLU A 84 2.56 -8.04 -14.85
C GLU A 84 3.33 -8.08 -13.52
N TRP A 85 2.93 -8.96 -12.60
CA TRP A 85 3.66 -9.20 -11.35
C TRP A 85 4.92 -10.05 -11.55
N GLU A 86 4.98 -10.89 -12.57
CA GLU A 86 6.11 -11.81 -12.79
C GLU A 86 7.47 -11.10 -12.79
N PRO A 87 7.67 -9.97 -13.50
CA PRO A 87 8.92 -9.21 -13.44
C PRO A 87 9.22 -8.64 -12.04
N CYS A 88 8.21 -8.26 -11.28
CA CYS A 88 8.37 -7.75 -9.91
C CYS A 88 8.78 -8.86 -8.93
N ASP A 89 8.28 -10.08 -9.13
CA ASP A 89 8.65 -11.29 -8.37
C ASP A 89 10.00 -11.90 -8.82
N GLY A 90 10.64 -11.36 -9.83
CA GLY A 90 11.91 -11.87 -10.39
C GLY A 90 11.72 -13.11 -11.25
N SER A 91 10.61 -13.19 -11.95
CA SER A 91 10.33 -14.18 -12.99
C SER A 91 10.33 -13.53 -14.37
N ALA A 92 10.61 -14.28 -15.41
CA ALA A 92 10.49 -13.82 -16.80
C ALA A 92 9.89 -14.92 -17.67
N GLN A 93 8.93 -14.54 -18.50
CA GLN A 93 8.35 -15.43 -19.48
C GLN A 93 9.29 -15.58 -20.68
N VAL A 94 9.78 -16.79 -20.94
CA VAL A 94 10.70 -17.12 -22.05
C VAL A 94 9.99 -17.74 -23.24
N ALA A 95 8.80 -18.29 -23.03
CA ALA A 95 7.90 -18.79 -24.04
C ALA A 95 6.47 -18.76 -23.51
N THR A 96 5.47 -18.90 -24.37
CA THR A 96 4.06 -18.94 -23.95
C THR A 96 3.86 -20.02 -22.88
N GLY A 97 3.47 -19.62 -21.66
CA GLY A 97 3.23 -20.51 -20.53
C GLY A 97 4.49 -21.07 -19.88
N VAL A 98 5.70 -20.54 -20.20
CA VAL A 98 6.96 -20.96 -19.60
C VAL A 98 7.67 -19.77 -18.97
N SER A 99 7.75 -19.75 -17.65
CA SER A 99 8.45 -18.72 -16.88
C SER A 99 9.69 -19.30 -16.19
N ILE A 100 10.76 -18.51 -16.13
CA ILE A 100 11.98 -18.81 -15.38
C ILE A 100 12.13 -17.84 -14.21
N GLY A 101 12.62 -18.29 -13.09
CA GLY A 101 12.88 -17.50 -11.90
C GLY A 101 14.30 -16.91 -11.85
N GLN A 102 14.64 -16.28 -10.72
CA GLN A 102 15.98 -15.72 -10.43
C GLN A 102 16.40 -14.60 -11.40
N GLN A 103 15.45 -13.88 -11.95
CA GLN A 103 15.70 -12.75 -12.81
C GLN A 103 15.79 -11.43 -12.00
N LYS A 104 16.26 -10.36 -12.66
CA LYS A 104 16.28 -9.02 -12.06
C LYS A 104 14.86 -8.60 -11.70
N ARG A 105 14.65 -8.23 -10.43
CA ARG A 105 13.35 -7.74 -9.95
C ARG A 105 13.11 -6.32 -10.43
N GLN A 106 11.88 -6.06 -10.81
CA GLN A 106 11.38 -4.76 -11.21
C GLN A 106 10.70 -4.09 -10.01
N GLY A 107 10.91 -2.77 -9.85
CA GLY A 107 10.20 -1.98 -8.86
C GLY A 107 8.74 -1.80 -9.25
N PHE A 108 7.90 -1.46 -8.30
CA PHE A 108 6.47 -1.21 -8.51
C PHE A 108 5.90 -0.25 -7.46
N GLY A 109 4.70 0.26 -7.73
CA GLY A 109 3.83 0.86 -6.75
C GLY A 109 2.61 -0.02 -6.50
N PHE A 110 1.97 0.15 -5.37
CA PHE A 110 0.80 -0.65 -5.00
C PHE A 110 -0.24 0.21 -4.27
N SER A 111 -1.51 -0.02 -4.55
CA SER A 111 -2.59 0.57 -3.77
C SER A 111 -3.64 -0.47 -3.41
N TRP A 112 -4.28 -0.28 -2.26
CA TRP A 112 -5.38 -1.12 -1.78
C TRP A 112 -6.35 -0.29 -0.95
N VAL A 113 -7.50 -0.88 -0.65
CA VAL A 113 -8.57 -0.21 0.08
C VAL A 113 -8.99 -1.04 1.27
N THR A 114 -9.20 -0.39 2.43
CA THR A 114 -9.88 -0.95 3.59
C THR A 114 -11.23 -0.29 3.78
N THR A 115 -12.19 -1.01 4.37
CA THR A 115 -13.51 -0.49 4.72
C THR A 115 -13.51 -0.03 6.17
N VAL A 116 -14.11 1.12 6.42
CA VAL A 116 -14.32 1.67 7.76
C VAL A 116 -15.79 1.46 8.12
N GLY A 117 -16.04 0.78 9.22
CA GLY A 117 -17.37 0.60 9.81
C GLY A 117 -17.45 1.17 11.22
N ASN A 118 -18.63 1.19 11.79
CA ASN A 118 -18.87 1.47 13.21
C ASN A 118 -19.91 0.49 13.76
N ASP A 119 -20.30 0.68 15.02
CA ASP A 119 -21.28 -0.14 15.71
C ASP A 119 -22.73 0.02 15.20
N VAL A 120 -22.99 0.85 14.21
CA VAL A 120 -24.31 1.13 13.60
C VAL A 120 -24.34 0.73 12.13
N ASP A 121 -23.23 0.94 11.41
CA ASP A 121 -23.12 0.70 9.97
C ASP A 121 -21.74 0.12 9.65
N ASP A 122 -21.73 -1.02 8.94
CA ASP A 122 -20.51 -1.75 8.60
C ASP A 122 -19.72 -1.05 7.47
N GLU A 123 -20.32 -0.13 6.73
CA GLU A 123 -19.71 0.59 5.60
C GLU A 123 -19.88 2.12 5.70
N VAL A 124 -19.41 2.72 6.78
CA VAL A 124 -19.41 4.20 6.95
C VAL A 124 -18.49 4.89 5.97
N GLY A 125 -17.38 4.25 5.59
CA GLY A 125 -16.38 4.83 4.72
C GLY A 125 -15.33 3.83 4.24
N GLN A 126 -14.31 4.38 3.60
CA GLN A 126 -13.16 3.60 3.15
C GLN A 126 -11.88 4.40 3.31
N LYS A 127 -10.76 3.69 3.45
CA LYS A 127 -9.43 4.28 3.36
C LYS A 127 -8.71 3.72 2.14
N ILE A 128 -8.00 4.57 1.43
CA ILE A 128 -7.13 4.20 0.32
C ILE A 128 -5.70 4.26 0.83
N HIS A 129 -4.99 3.17 0.69
CA HIS A 129 -3.58 3.04 1.02
C HIS A 129 -2.77 2.99 -0.26
N ILE A 130 -1.63 3.67 -0.27
CA ILE A 130 -0.75 3.75 -1.44
C ILE A 130 0.69 3.56 -0.97
N ALA A 131 1.40 2.64 -1.61
CA ALA A 131 2.83 2.42 -1.42
C ALA A 131 3.58 2.71 -2.71
N TRP A 132 4.63 3.54 -2.60
CA TRP A 132 5.50 3.90 -3.71
C TRP A 132 6.84 3.17 -3.64
N ASN A 133 7.47 3.04 -4.79
CA ASN A 133 8.87 2.62 -4.96
C ASN A 133 9.19 1.33 -4.20
N SER A 134 8.29 0.36 -4.35
CA SER A 134 8.36 -0.94 -3.71
C SER A 134 9.18 -1.94 -4.51
N THR A 135 9.80 -2.87 -3.83
CA THR A 135 10.50 -4.03 -4.43
C THR A 135 10.15 -5.28 -3.62
N ALA A 136 9.74 -6.34 -4.30
CA ALA A 136 9.44 -7.60 -3.65
C ALA A 136 10.73 -8.36 -3.30
N SER A 137 10.79 -8.90 -2.09
CA SER A 137 11.84 -9.84 -1.65
C SER A 137 11.57 -11.25 -2.18
N PRO A 138 12.60 -12.13 -2.27
CA PRO A 138 12.38 -13.55 -2.50
C PRO A 138 11.49 -14.12 -1.39
N SER A 139 10.33 -14.68 -1.76
CA SER A 139 9.35 -15.19 -0.81
C SER A 139 9.15 -16.70 -0.98
N GLU A 140 8.81 -17.37 0.10
CA GLU A 140 8.48 -18.80 0.10
C GLU A 140 7.16 -19.02 -0.66
N LYS A 141 7.14 -20.07 -1.48
CA LYS A 141 5.92 -20.58 -2.14
C LYS A 141 5.71 -22.03 -1.74
N SER A 142 4.64 -22.32 -1.05
CA SER A 142 4.31 -23.67 -0.61
C SER A 142 3.26 -24.32 -1.51
N TYR A 143 3.51 -25.55 -1.91
CA TYR A 143 2.58 -26.35 -2.71
C TYR A 143 2.19 -27.59 -1.92
N ALA A 144 0.92 -27.70 -1.55
CA ALA A 144 0.38 -28.79 -0.76
C ALA A 144 -0.49 -29.74 -1.61
N THR A 145 -0.56 -31.01 -1.20
CA THR A 145 -1.49 -31.98 -1.78
C THR A 145 -2.92 -31.66 -1.39
N ILE A 146 -3.87 -31.83 -2.32
CA ILE A 146 -5.29 -31.74 -2.05
C ILE A 146 -5.69 -32.89 -1.11
N ASN A 147 -6.39 -32.58 -0.04
CA ASN A 147 -6.94 -33.51 0.95
C ASN A 147 -8.47 -33.38 1.00
N ASP A 148 -9.10 -33.99 1.99
CA ASP A 148 -10.58 -33.96 2.19
C ASP A 148 -11.13 -32.54 2.44
N ASN A 149 -10.28 -31.60 2.87
CA ASN A 149 -10.59 -30.17 2.99
C ASN A 149 -9.65 -29.38 2.06
N PRO A 150 -10.02 -29.19 0.78
CA PRO A 150 -9.17 -28.48 -0.17
C PRO A 150 -9.07 -27.00 0.18
N ASP A 151 -7.84 -26.53 0.41
CA ASP A 151 -7.51 -25.12 0.59
C ASP A 151 -6.83 -24.57 -0.65
N ALA A 152 -7.11 -23.32 -0.98
CA ALA A 152 -6.39 -22.60 -2.02
C ALA A 152 -4.97 -22.28 -1.57
N ILE A 153 -4.01 -22.38 -2.49
CA ILE A 153 -2.65 -21.90 -2.24
C ILE A 153 -2.70 -20.39 -2.03
N THR A 154 -2.18 -19.92 -0.90
CA THR A 154 -1.98 -18.49 -0.65
C THR A 154 -0.53 -18.14 -0.94
N PHE A 155 -0.32 -17.21 -1.85
CA PHE A 155 0.97 -16.61 -2.12
C PHE A 155 1.21 -15.47 -1.15
N SER A 156 2.46 -15.29 -0.71
CA SER A 156 2.87 -14.22 0.19
C SER A 156 4.16 -13.58 -0.34
N TRP A 157 4.22 -12.26 -0.39
CA TRP A 157 5.41 -11.53 -0.84
C TRP A 157 5.71 -10.40 0.14
N GLU A 158 6.90 -10.46 0.72
CA GLU A 158 7.43 -9.37 1.52
C GLU A 158 7.97 -8.28 0.59
N CYS A 159 7.59 -7.04 0.85
CA CYS A 159 7.92 -5.87 0.06
C CYS A 159 8.66 -4.85 0.92
N THR A 160 9.76 -4.36 0.39
CA THR A 160 10.51 -3.23 0.94
C THR A 160 10.31 -2.00 0.08
N THR A 161 10.46 -0.81 0.63
CA THR A 161 10.21 0.43 -0.08
C THR A 161 11.40 1.39 -0.01
N SER A 162 11.44 2.34 -0.93
CA SER A 162 12.36 3.47 -0.85
C SER A 162 11.55 4.77 -0.86
N PRO A 163 11.79 5.68 0.11
CA PRO A 163 11.00 6.89 0.24
C PRO A 163 11.09 7.80 -0.98
N VAL A 164 9.96 8.41 -1.33
CA VAL A 164 9.85 9.45 -2.37
C VAL A 164 9.68 10.83 -1.74
N SER A 165 10.15 11.86 -2.41
CA SER A 165 10.10 13.22 -1.91
C SER A 165 8.67 13.74 -1.78
N VAL A 166 8.43 14.52 -0.73
CA VAL A 166 7.17 15.24 -0.48
C VAL A 166 7.52 16.69 -0.15
N THR A 167 6.91 17.63 -0.86
CA THR A 167 7.18 19.06 -0.66
C THR A 167 6.79 19.51 0.75
N GLY A 168 7.74 20.09 1.48
CA GLY A 168 7.51 20.59 2.85
C GLY A 168 7.47 19.52 3.95
N HIS A 169 7.63 18.25 3.60
CA HIS A 169 7.63 17.13 4.53
C HIS A 169 8.85 16.23 4.36
N ARG A 170 9.03 15.27 5.26
CA ARG A 170 10.03 14.21 5.08
C ARG A 170 9.59 13.29 3.94
N PRO A 171 10.54 12.71 3.19
CA PRO A 171 10.21 11.69 2.20
C PRO A 171 9.40 10.55 2.82
N THR A 172 8.45 10.02 2.08
CA THR A 172 7.58 8.93 2.51
C THR A 172 7.48 7.83 1.45
N SER A 173 7.20 6.62 1.88
CA SER A 173 6.91 5.49 0.99
C SER A 173 5.44 5.09 1.02
N HIS A 174 4.67 5.65 1.96
CA HIS A 174 3.28 5.28 2.17
C HIS A 174 2.41 6.50 2.41
N MET A 175 1.16 6.44 1.94
CA MET A 175 0.10 7.42 2.21
C MET A 175 -1.21 6.70 2.47
N GLU A 176 -1.90 7.11 3.51
CA GLU A 176 -3.28 6.72 3.81
C GLU A 176 -4.21 7.91 3.54
N ILE A 177 -5.29 7.67 2.83
CA ILE A 177 -6.31 8.66 2.50
C ILE A 177 -7.64 8.20 3.09
N ASP A 178 -8.09 8.89 4.13
CA ASP A 178 -9.40 8.66 4.75
C ASP A 178 -10.49 9.33 3.90
N CYS A 179 -11.15 8.54 3.09
CA CYS A 179 -12.20 9.03 2.18
C CYS A 179 -13.45 9.53 2.91
N SER A 180 -13.67 9.15 4.18
CA SER A 180 -14.81 9.63 4.96
C SER A 180 -14.72 11.12 5.30
N LYS A 181 -13.51 11.68 5.25
CA LYS A 181 -13.22 13.09 5.54
C LYS A 181 -13.20 13.99 4.29
N LEU A 182 -13.39 13.40 3.11
CA LEU A 182 -13.29 14.10 1.82
C LEU A 182 -14.66 14.24 1.17
N LYS A 183 -14.81 15.25 0.31
CA LYS A 183 -16.00 15.36 -0.53
C LYS A 183 -16.10 14.20 -1.52
N PRO A 184 -17.30 13.71 -1.86
CA PRO A 184 -17.47 12.61 -2.82
C PRO A 184 -16.81 12.89 -4.19
N ALA A 185 -16.77 14.14 -4.63
CA ALA A 185 -16.12 14.53 -5.88
C ALA A 185 -14.59 14.37 -5.81
N THR A 186 -13.98 14.68 -4.67
CA THR A 186 -12.54 14.49 -4.43
C THR A 186 -12.20 13.02 -4.39
N VAL A 187 -12.98 12.20 -3.67
CA VAL A 187 -12.80 10.73 -3.62
C VAL A 187 -12.88 10.17 -5.03
N LYS A 188 -13.89 10.56 -5.82
CA LYS A 188 -14.02 10.13 -7.21
C LYS A 188 -12.81 10.52 -8.05
N ALA A 189 -12.31 11.74 -7.93
CA ALA A 189 -11.13 12.18 -8.68
C ALA A 189 -9.86 11.37 -8.34
N ILE A 190 -9.68 10.99 -7.06
CA ILE A 190 -8.59 10.09 -6.63
C ILE A 190 -8.78 8.69 -7.24
N GLN A 191 -9.98 8.14 -7.16
CA GLN A 191 -10.32 6.83 -7.72
C GLN A 191 -10.12 6.81 -9.24
N ASP A 192 -10.58 7.83 -9.95
CA ASP A 192 -10.41 7.96 -11.40
C ASP A 192 -8.92 7.98 -11.80
N LYS A 193 -8.05 8.56 -10.96
CA LYS A 193 -6.59 8.51 -11.17
C LYS A 193 -6.01 7.12 -10.91
N LEU A 194 -6.33 6.53 -9.77
CA LEU A 194 -5.74 5.26 -9.32
C LEU A 194 -6.30 4.06 -10.10
N TRP A 195 -7.58 4.07 -10.43
CA TRP A 195 -8.24 2.91 -11.06
C TRP A 195 -8.53 3.11 -12.55
N GLY A 196 -8.35 4.35 -13.03
CA GLY A 196 -8.68 4.70 -14.41
C GLY A 196 -10.18 4.91 -14.63
N THR A 197 -10.51 5.28 -15.85
CA THR A 197 -11.87 5.48 -16.34
C THR A 197 -12.04 4.78 -17.70
N GLU A 198 -13.22 4.84 -18.30
CA GLU A 198 -13.42 4.33 -19.67
C GLU A 198 -12.49 4.99 -20.72
N THR A 199 -11.99 6.19 -20.43
CA THR A 199 -11.20 7.00 -21.36
C THR A 199 -9.78 7.28 -20.90
N ALA A 200 -9.43 6.97 -19.64
CA ALA A 200 -8.12 7.22 -19.04
C ALA A 200 -7.60 5.97 -18.33
N GLU A 201 -6.33 5.66 -18.55
CA GLU A 201 -5.67 4.53 -17.87
C GLU A 201 -5.45 4.83 -16.38
N ALA A 202 -5.42 3.76 -15.59
CA ALA A 202 -5.04 3.81 -14.18
C ALA A 202 -3.56 4.25 -14.05
N THR A 203 -3.29 5.22 -13.20
CA THR A 203 -1.93 5.75 -13.00
C THR A 203 -1.65 5.92 -11.52
N LEU A 204 -0.38 5.78 -11.12
CA LEU A 204 0.07 6.08 -9.77
C LEU A 204 0.68 7.50 -9.75
N PRO A 205 -0.04 8.51 -9.26
CA PRO A 205 0.52 9.85 -9.12
C PRO A 205 1.54 9.92 -7.98
N SER A 206 2.42 10.90 -8.05
CA SER A 206 3.33 11.22 -6.94
C SER A 206 2.54 11.72 -5.70
N PRO A 207 3.13 11.68 -4.49
CA PRO A 207 2.49 12.23 -3.31
C PRO A 207 2.06 13.69 -3.48
N ASP A 208 2.92 14.53 -4.08
CA ASP A 208 2.64 15.95 -4.31
C ASP A 208 1.46 16.18 -5.29
N GLU A 209 1.35 15.34 -6.33
CA GLU A 209 0.21 15.39 -7.26
C GLU A 209 -1.10 14.99 -6.58
N LEU A 210 -1.08 13.98 -5.69
CA LEU A 210 -2.26 13.60 -4.90
C LEU A 210 -2.66 14.69 -3.91
N ILE A 211 -1.70 15.23 -3.17
CA ILE A 211 -1.95 16.33 -2.22
C ILE A 211 -2.55 17.53 -2.96
N LYS A 212 -1.99 17.88 -4.12
CA LYS A 212 -2.53 18.96 -4.95
C LYS A 212 -3.94 18.67 -5.43
N LEU A 213 -4.21 17.48 -5.95
CA LEU A 213 -5.54 17.07 -6.41
C LEU A 213 -6.58 17.19 -5.27
N ILE A 214 -6.23 16.74 -4.07
CA ILE A 214 -7.09 16.81 -2.89
C ILE A 214 -7.33 18.28 -2.51
N THR A 215 -6.26 19.07 -2.40
CA THR A 215 -6.34 20.49 -2.01
C THR A 215 -7.16 21.30 -3.00
N ASP A 216 -6.94 21.11 -4.30
CA ASP A 216 -7.68 21.81 -5.36
C ASP A 216 -9.18 21.45 -5.37
N SER A 217 -9.51 20.18 -5.06
CA SER A 217 -10.89 19.67 -5.04
C SER A 217 -11.65 20.03 -3.76
N GLU A 218 -10.97 20.06 -2.60
CA GLU A 218 -11.58 20.43 -1.31
C GLU A 218 -11.76 21.97 -1.18
N GLY A 219 -11.03 22.76 -1.97
CA GLY A 219 -10.88 24.19 -1.80
C GLY A 219 -9.78 24.48 -0.78
N GLN A 220 -9.04 25.57 -0.97
CA GLN A 220 -8.03 25.98 0.00
C GLN A 220 -8.71 26.22 1.36
N VAL A 221 -8.19 25.55 2.39
CA VAL A 221 -8.55 25.79 3.79
C VAL A 221 -8.00 27.14 4.24
#